data_97694b325e53d96d12e9b379208b0a38
#
_entry.id   97694b325e53d96d12e9b379208b0a38
#
_cell.length_a   1.000
_cell.length_b   1.000
_cell.length_c   1.000
_cell.angle_alpha   90.00
_cell.angle_beta   90.00
_cell.angle_gamma   90.00
#
_symmetry.space_group_name_H-M   'P 1'
#
loop_
_entity.id
_entity.type
_entity.pdbx_description
1 polymer ?
#
loop_
_entity_poly.entity_id
_entity_poly.type
_entity_poly.pdbx_seq_one_letter_code
_entity_poly.pdbx_strand_id
1 'polypeptide(L)'
;MEQIVTKLVSEFEQGKLTRRQLIQKLTLAVTAGSALSAVPAAAADDKIVPAIYINHVSYQVSDYAKTRDFYAGLFGMKVVEDDGKTQCRLLFGDNILAVRNAGTRPDKKLGVDHIAYTIADWDAEKDAYLAEIKRRGLKLTGASDVLDPDGFRVQFGGYKQ
;
A
#
# COMPACT_ATOMS: atom_id res chain seq x y z
N MET A 1 -13.85 -30.94 -6.63
CA MET A 1 -13.33 -29.69 -6.04
C MET A 1 -13.81 -29.50 -4.59
N GLU A 2 -15.08 -29.67 -4.34
CA GLU A 2 -15.70 -29.54 -2.99
C GLU A 2 -15.01 -30.38 -1.92
N GLN A 3 -14.69 -31.64 -2.21
CA GLN A 3 -14.00 -32.55 -1.26
C GLN A 3 -12.60 -32.06 -0.86
N ILE A 4 -11.86 -31.42 -1.80
CA ILE A 4 -10.52 -30.89 -1.53
C ILE A 4 -10.62 -29.67 -0.62
N VAL A 5 -11.57 -28.77 -0.88
CA VAL A 5 -11.80 -27.57 -0.07
C VAL A 5 -12.20 -27.98 1.35
N THR A 6 -13.18 -28.89 1.49
CA THR A 6 -13.63 -29.41 2.79
C THR A 6 -12.49 -30.01 3.60
N LYS A 7 -11.64 -30.82 2.96
CA LYS A 7 -10.45 -31.42 3.62
C LYS A 7 -9.47 -30.34 4.10
N LEU A 8 -9.14 -29.36 3.28
CA LEU A 8 -8.19 -28.29 3.64
C LEU A 8 -8.71 -27.42 4.79
N VAL A 9 -10.01 -27.12 4.81
CA VAL A 9 -10.65 -26.39 5.90
C VAL A 9 -10.62 -27.22 7.19
N SER A 10 -10.95 -28.51 7.13
CA SER A 10 -10.87 -29.40 8.29
C SER A 10 -9.45 -29.52 8.86
N GLU A 11 -8.43 -29.62 7.99
CA GLU A 11 -7.02 -29.64 8.43
C GLU A 11 -6.61 -28.32 9.11
N PHE A 12 -7.15 -27.20 8.66
CA PHE A 12 -6.92 -25.90 9.28
C PHE A 12 -7.60 -25.79 10.65
N GLU A 13 -8.86 -26.20 10.76
CA GLU A 13 -9.62 -26.22 12.03
C GLU A 13 -8.96 -27.13 13.07
N GLN A 14 -8.31 -28.22 12.63
CA GLN A 14 -7.54 -29.12 13.49
C GLN A 14 -6.13 -28.58 13.83
N GLY A 15 -5.78 -27.35 13.42
CA GLY A 15 -4.46 -26.76 13.69
C GLY A 15 -3.30 -27.37 12.90
N LYS A 16 -3.58 -28.23 11.91
CA LYS A 16 -2.56 -28.89 11.07
C LYS A 16 -2.02 -27.99 9.95
N LEU A 17 -2.74 -26.90 9.66
CA LEU A 17 -2.33 -25.90 8.66
C LEU A 17 -2.35 -24.50 9.26
N THR A 18 -1.38 -23.69 8.91
CA THR A 18 -1.43 -22.25 9.16
C THR A 18 -2.35 -21.58 8.13
N ARG A 19 -2.88 -20.39 8.46
CA ARG A 19 -3.70 -19.58 7.55
C ARG A 19 -3.03 -19.38 6.19
N ARG A 20 -1.73 -19.16 6.18
CA ARG A 20 -0.92 -18.98 4.95
C ARG A 20 -0.90 -20.25 4.11
N GLN A 21 -0.69 -21.42 4.73
CA GLN A 21 -0.68 -22.71 4.06
C GLN A 21 -2.06 -23.08 3.51
N LEU A 22 -3.13 -22.76 4.24
CA LEU A 22 -4.50 -22.96 3.76
C LEU A 22 -4.76 -22.16 2.47
N ILE A 23 -4.43 -20.86 2.48
CA ILE A 23 -4.62 -19.98 1.30
C ILE A 23 -3.80 -20.51 0.12
N GLN A 24 -2.54 -20.85 0.32
CA GLN A 24 -1.67 -21.38 -0.75
C GLN A 24 -2.23 -22.67 -1.37
N LYS A 25 -2.70 -23.60 -0.54
CA LYS A 25 -3.28 -24.87 -1.00
C LYS A 25 -4.62 -24.69 -1.71
N LEU A 26 -5.47 -23.75 -1.26
CA LEU A 26 -6.72 -23.40 -1.94
C LEU A 26 -6.46 -22.78 -3.31
N THR A 27 -5.50 -21.90 -3.43
CA THR A 27 -5.11 -21.30 -4.72
C THR A 27 -4.65 -22.36 -5.71
N LEU A 28 -3.82 -23.31 -5.28
CA LEU A 28 -3.36 -24.43 -6.11
C LEU A 28 -4.50 -25.37 -6.53
N ALA A 29 -5.50 -25.60 -5.65
CA ALA A 29 -6.63 -26.46 -5.97
C ALA A 29 -7.57 -25.83 -7.02
N VAL A 30 -7.71 -24.50 -7.03
CA VAL A 30 -8.53 -23.79 -8.01
C VAL A 30 -7.87 -23.76 -9.39
N THR A 31 -6.54 -23.66 -9.47
CA THR A 31 -5.80 -23.61 -10.75
C THR A 31 -5.72 -24.96 -11.47
N ALA A 32 -5.89 -26.08 -10.75
CA ALA A 32 -5.85 -27.43 -11.35
C ALA A 32 -7.12 -27.80 -12.13
N GLY A 33 -8.20 -27.01 -12.07
CA GLY A 33 -9.51 -27.31 -12.68
C GLY A 33 -9.92 -26.39 -13.83
N SER A 34 -9.14 -25.40 -14.20
CA SER A 34 -9.49 -24.45 -15.27
C SER A 34 -8.41 -24.47 -16.35
N ALA A 35 -8.74 -24.99 -17.52
CA ALA A 35 -8.02 -24.68 -18.75
C ALA A 35 -8.31 -23.20 -19.10
N LEU A 36 -7.81 -22.29 -18.29
CA LEU A 36 -7.74 -20.87 -18.59
C LEU A 36 -6.38 -20.60 -19.20
N SER A 37 -6.39 -19.94 -20.34
CA SER A 37 -5.26 -19.43 -21.10
C SER A 37 -4.07 -19.15 -20.20
N ALA A 38 -2.97 -19.80 -20.49
CA ALA A 38 -1.71 -19.57 -19.77
C ALA A 38 -1.40 -18.07 -19.84
N VAL A 39 -1.72 -17.36 -18.77
CA VAL A 39 -0.95 -16.18 -18.43
C VAL A 39 0.47 -16.74 -18.30
N PRO A 40 1.45 -16.25 -19.08
CA PRO A 40 2.81 -16.75 -18.95
C PRO A 40 3.13 -16.71 -17.47
N ALA A 41 3.48 -17.86 -16.89
CA ALA A 41 3.99 -17.92 -15.52
C ALA A 41 5.12 -16.91 -15.49
N ALA A 42 4.93 -15.80 -14.80
CA ALA A 42 5.99 -14.85 -14.56
C ALA A 42 7.17 -15.67 -14.03
N ALA A 43 8.32 -15.48 -14.64
CA ALA A 43 9.52 -16.23 -14.35
C ALA A 43 9.70 -16.36 -12.84
N ALA A 44 10.07 -17.54 -12.37
CA ALA A 44 10.10 -17.96 -10.97
C ALA A 44 11.03 -17.13 -10.04
N ASP A 45 11.57 -16.01 -10.53
CA ASP A 45 12.51 -15.12 -9.82
C ASP A 45 12.03 -13.68 -9.63
N ASP A 46 10.78 -13.35 -9.90
CA ASP A 46 10.28 -11.99 -9.69
C ASP A 46 10.07 -11.73 -8.20
N LYS A 47 11.04 -11.07 -7.57
CA LYS A 47 10.92 -10.60 -6.19
C LYS A 47 9.78 -9.57 -6.12
N ILE A 48 8.79 -9.83 -5.31
CA ILE A 48 7.74 -8.83 -5.04
C ILE A 48 8.22 -7.81 -4.00
N VAL A 49 7.66 -6.60 -4.06
CA VAL A 49 7.81 -5.58 -3.01
C VAL A 49 6.53 -5.64 -2.16
N PRO A 50 6.55 -6.34 -1.01
CA PRO A 50 5.34 -6.74 -0.31
C PRO A 50 4.74 -5.59 0.49
N ALA A 51 3.77 -4.88 -0.08
CA ALA A 51 2.97 -3.89 0.66
C ALA A 51 2.08 -4.60 1.68
N ILE A 52 2.11 -4.15 2.94
CA ILE A 52 1.39 -4.77 4.06
C ILE A 52 0.23 -3.92 4.58
N TYR A 53 0.29 -2.59 4.44
CA TYR A 53 -0.83 -1.69 4.71
C TYR A 53 -0.59 -0.29 4.10
N ILE A 54 -1.63 0.55 4.11
CA ILE A 54 -1.53 1.96 3.75
C ILE A 54 -0.95 2.72 4.94
N ASN A 55 0.22 3.34 4.76
CA ASN A 55 0.87 4.15 5.78
C ASN A 55 0.18 5.51 5.93
N HIS A 56 -0.03 6.21 4.82
CA HIS A 56 -0.78 7.47 4.81
C HIS A 56 -1.39 7.77 3.45
N VAL A 57 -2.39 8.64 3.47
CA VAL A 57 -2.92 9.30 2.27
C VAL A 57 -2.56 10.77 2.36
N SER A 58 -1.98 11.34 1.31
CA SER A 58 -1.59 12.75 1.26
C SER A 58 -2.57 13.56 0.41
N TYR A 59 -3.09 14.65 0.99
CA TYR A 59 -3.98 15.59 0.32
C TYR A 59 -3.30 16.91 0.03
N GLN A 60 -3.54 17.45 -1.17
CA GLN A 60 -3.30 18.83 -1.51
C GLN A 60 -4.62 19.61 -1.38
N VAL A 61 -4.63 20.61 -0.51
CA VAL A 61 -5.83 21.38 -0.18
C VAL A 61 -5.58 22.88 -0.32
N SER A 62 -6.64 23.67 -0.42
CA SER A 62 -6.52 25.14 -0.49
C SER A 62 -6.15 25.76 0.86
N ASP A 63 -6.61 25.16 1.96
CA ASP A 63 -6.40 25.63 3.33
C ASP A 63 -6.29 24.42 4.26
N TYR A 64 -5.06 24.10 4.67
CA TYR A 64 -4.83 22.94 5.53
C TYR A 64 -5.48 23.07 6.90
N ALA A 65 -5.55 24.28 7.46
CA ALA A 65 -6.10 24.49 8.79
C ALA A 65 -7.61 24.21 8.80
N LYS A 66 -8.35 24.71 7.80
CA LYS A 66 -9.78 24.39 7.65
C LYS A 66 -10.01 22.89 7.45
N THR A 67 -9.18 22.25 6.64
CA THR A 67 -9.26 20.80 6.41
C THR A 67 -8.95 20.03 7.69
N ARG A 68 -7.89 20.41 8.42
CA ARG A 68 -7.54 19.85 9.73
C ARG A 68 -8.74 19.92 10.68
N ASP A 69 -9.31 21.12 10.85
CA ASP A 69 -10.38 21.36 11.81
C ASP A 69 -11.66 20.60 11.44
N PHE A 70 -11.95 20.46 10.13
CA PHE A 70 -13.04 19.64 9.64
C PHE A 70 -12.89 18.16 10.03
N TYR A 71 -11.74 17.53 9.71
CA TYR A 71 -11.53 16.13 10.01
C TYR A 71 -11.39 15.85 11.51
N ALA A 72 -10.74 16.74 12.25
CA ALA A 72 -10.64 16.62 13.70
C ALA A 72 -12.01 16.79 14.38
N GLY A 73 -12.80 17.78 13.97
CA GLY A 73 -14.10 18.07 14.56
C GLY A 73 -15.18 17.06 14.20
N LEU A 74 -15.25 16.62 12.94
CA LEU A 74 -16.30 15.72 12.48
C LEU A 74 -16.00 14.24 12.80
N PHE A 75 -14.76 13.80 12.58
CA PHE A 75 -14.38 12.39 12.70
C PHE A 75 -13.54 12.08 13.95
N GLY A 76 -13.22 13.08 14.76
CA GLY A 76 -12.39 12.91 15.95
C GLY A 76 -10.94 12.52 15.65
N MET A 77 -10.42 12.82 14.44
CA MET A 77 -9.04 12.56 14.10
C MET A 77 -8.10 13.38 14.97
N LYS A 78 -7.03 12.76 15.45
CA LYS A 78 -6.06 13.42 16.32
C LYS A 78 -5.00 14.14 15.51
N VAL A 79 -4.78 15.43 15.76
CA VAL A 79 -3.65 16.17 15.21
C VAL A 79 -2.37 15.67 15.92
N VAL A 80 -1.48 15.01 15.19
CA VAL A 80 -0.23 14.45 15.72
C VAL A 80 0.99 15.25 15.32
N GLU A 81 0.93 15.96 14.18
CA GLU A 81 1.94 16.89 13.71
C GLU A 81 1.25 18.08 13.06
N ASP A 82 1.70 19.28 13.34
CA ASP A 82 1.22 20.53 12.73
C ASP A 82 2.36 21.55 12.69
N ASP A 83 2.72 22.03 11.51
CA ASP A 83 3.76 23.05 11.37
C ASP A 83 3.26 24.49 11.61
N GLY A 84 1.95 24.63 11.84
CA GLY A 84 1.27 25.91 12.08
C GLY A 84 1.24 26.85 10.86
N LYS A 85 1.60 26.37 9.66
CA LYS A 85 1.75 27.21 8.47
C LYS A 85 1.15 26.60 7.20
N THR A 86 1.51 25.35 6.87
CA THR A 86 1.22 24.79 5.55
C THR A 86 0.75 23.36 5.57
N GLN A 87 0.95 22.61 6.65
CA GLN A 87 0.64 21.20 6.69
C GLN A 87 0.40 20.68 8.10
N CYS A 88 -0.34 19.58 8.18
CA CYS A 88 -0.50 18.79 9.39
C CYS A 88 -0.63 17.30 9.07
N ARG A 89 -0.54 16.48 10.11
CA ARG A 89 -0.88 15.05 10.08
C ARG A 89 -1.98 14.76 11.07
N LEU A 90 -2.97 14.00 10.63
CA LEU A 90 -4.13 13.58 11.39
C LEU A 90 -4.11 12.07 11.53
N LEU A 91 -4.13 11.57 12.77
CA LEU A 91 -4.16 10.14 13.08
C LEU A 91 -5.60 9.66 13.25
N PHE A 92 -5.93 8.52 12.63
CA PHE A 92 -7.18 7.77 12.83
C PHE A 92 -6.91 6.27 12.79
N GLY A 93 -7.18 5.55 13.88
CA GLY A 93 -6.68 4.19 14.05
C GLY A 93 -5.15 4.18 13.90
N ASP A 94 -4.63 3.32 13.04
CA ASP A 94 -3.20 3.22 12.71
C ASP A 94 -2.81 3.95 11.42
N ASN A 95 -3.72 4.75 10.86
CA ASN A 95 -3.52 5.43 9.59
C ASN A 95 -3.32 6.93 9.77
N ILE A 96 -2.63 7.54 8.82
CA ILE A 96 -2.37 8.97 8.76
C ILE A 96 -3.05 9.59 7.53
N LEU A 97 -3.72 10.71 7.75
CA LEU A 97 -4.08 11.65 6.70
C LEU A 97 -3.10 12.83 6.77
N ALA A 98 -2.23 12.96 5.77
CA ALA A 98 -1.31 14.08 5.63
C ALA A 98 -1.98 15.18 4.80
N VAL A 99 -2.17 16.35 5.37
CA VAL A 99 -2.86 17.48 4.73
C VAL A 99 -1.86 18.60 4.49
N ARG A 100 -1.79 19.09 3.25
CA ARG A 100 -0.86 20.16 2.84
C ARG A 100 -1.56 21.20 1.99
N ASN A 101 -1.18 22.45 2.14
CA ASN A 101 -1.57 23.49 1.19
C ASN A 101 -0.96 23.20 -0.19
N ALA A 102 -1.77 23.23 -1.23
CA ALA A 102 -1.33 23.05 -2.62
C ALA A 102 -0.31 24.11 -3.06
N GLY A 103 -0.33 25.27 -2.38
CA GLY A 103 0.50 26.41 -2.76
C GLY A 103 0.07 27.04 -4.10
N THR A 104 0.94 27.83 -4.68
CA THR A 104 0.67 28.54 -5.93
C THR A 104 1.21 27.85 -7.18
N ARG A 105 1.75 26.61 -7.04
CA ARG A 105 2.32 25.88 -8.17
C ARG A 105 1.21 25.38 -9.11
N PRO A 106 1.28 25.67 -10.42
CA PRO A 106 0.26 25.29 -11.40
C PRO A 106 0.05 23.79 -11.56
N ASP A 107 1.07 22.99 -11.24
CA ASP A 107 1.06 21.53 -11.32
C ASP A 107 0.40 20.86 -10.11
N LYS A 108 0.17 21.60 -9.03
CA LYS A 108 -0.46 21.11 -7.80
C LYS A 108 -1.96 21.30 -7.82
N LYS A 109 -2.66 20.23 -8.18
CA LYS A 109 -4.14 20.19 -8.13
C LYS A 109 -4.61 19.84 -6.73
N LEU A 110 -5.80 20.35 -6.36
CA LEU A 110 -6.49 19.92 -5.15
C LEU A 110 -6.92 18.46 -5.29
N GLY A 111 -6.78 17.69 -4.21
CA GLY A 111 -7.16 16.28 -4.18
C GLY A 111 -6.09 15.39 -3.56
N VAL A 112 -6.14 14.10 -3.87
CA VAL A 112 -5.14 13.13 -3.43
C VAL A 112 -3.83 13.40 -4.19
N ASP A 113 -2.75 13.64 -3.46
CA ASP A 113 -1.41 13.80 -4.02
C ASP A 113 -0.73 12.45 -4.21
N HIS A 114 -0.80 11.60 -3.19
CA HIS A 114 -0.29 10.22 -3.26
C HIS A 114 -0.89 9.34 -2.16
N ILE A 115 -0.74 8.03 -2.36
CA ILE A 115 -0.95 7.02 -1.34
C ILE A 115 0.42 6.42 -1.01
N ALA A 116 0.72 6.29 0.28
CA ALA A 116 1.94 5.66 0.77
C ALA A 116 1.65 4.28 1.35
N TYR A 117 2.47 3.32 0.97
CA TYR A 117 2.38 1.94 1.44
C TYR A 117 3.57 1.60 2.34
N THR A 118 3.30 0.91 3.44
CA THR A 118 4.35 0.28 4.24
C THR A 118 4.72 -1.05 3.61
N ILE A 119 6.02 -1.23 3.40
CA ILE A 119 6.61 -2.45 2.83
C ILE A 119 7.18 -3.30 3.96
N ALA A 120 6.90 -4.60 3.92
CA ALA A 120 7.47 -5.54 4.86
C ALA A 120 9.01 -5.56 4.76
N ASP A 121 9.67 -5.68 5.89
CA ASP A 121 11.13 -5.81 6.01
C ASP A 121 11.94 -4.72 5.29
N TRP A 122 11.33 -3.53 5.14
CA TRP A 122 11.92 -2.43 4.38
C TRP A 122 13.35 -2.09 4.79
N ASP A 123 13.63 -2.00 6.09
CA ASP A 123 14.95 -1.59 6.56
C ASP A 123 16.05 -2.60 6.21
N ALA A 124 15.70 -3.89 6.14
CA ALA A 124 16.61 -4.97 5.76
C ALA A 124 16.72 -5.18 4.24
N GLU A 125 15.64 -4.93 3.50
CA GLU A 125 15.49 -5.35 2.11
C GLU A 125 15.42 -4.17 1.11
N LYS A 126 15.55 -2.94 1.58
CA LYS A 126 15.38 -1.71 0.80
C LYS A 126 16.15 -1.75 -0.53
N ASP A 127 17.42 -2.07 -0.48
CA ASP A 127 18.26 -2.04 -1.69
C ASP A 127 17.82 -3.09 -2.71
N ALA A 128 17.42 -4.27 -2.23
CA ALA A 128 16.91 -5.33 -3.08
C ALA A 128 15.55 -4.95 -3.70
N TYR A 129 14.67 -4.29 -2.95
CA TYR A 129 13.39 -3.80 -3.48
C TYR A 129 13.58 -2.67 -4.50
N LEU A 130 14.49 -1.74 -4.26
CA LEU A 130 14.81 -0.68 -5.23
C LEU A 130 15.44 -1.25 -6.51
N ALA A 131 16.29 -2.27 -6.38
CA ALA A 131 16.85 -2.98 -7.52
C ALA A 131 15.75 -3.68 -8.35
N GLU A 132 14.78 -4.31 -7.69
CA GLU A 132 13.66 -4.97 -8.35
C GLU A 132 12.75 -3.97 -9.08
N ILE A 133 12.44 -2.82 -8.46
CA ILE A 133 11.68 -1.73 -9.09
C ILE A 133 12.38 -1.27 -10.38
N LYS A 134 13.69 -1.08 -10.31
CA LYS A 134 14.52 -0.72 -11.47
C LYS A 134 14.53 -1.82 -12.54
N ARG A 135 14.66 -3.10 -12.13
CA ARG A 135 14.63 -4.25 -13.03
C ARG A 135 13.33 -4.33 -13.81
N ARG A 136 12.19 -3.99 -13.17
CA ARG A 136 10.88 -3.89 -13.83
C ARG A 136 10.72 -2.68 -14.75
N GLY A 137 11.76 -1.89 -14.92
CA GLY A 137 11.72 -0.69 -15.78
C GLY A 137 10.97 0.49 -15.16
N LEU A 138 10.59 0.42 -13.88
CA LEU A 138 9.93 1.53 -13.20
C LEU A 138 10.93 2.61 -12.84
N LYS A 139 10.56 3.85 -13.10
CA LYS A 139 11.40 5.01 -12.78
C LYS A 139 11.00 5.60 -11.44
N LEU A 140 11.95 5.71 -10.53
CA LEU A 140 11.76 6.45 -9.29
C LEU A 140 11.57 7.95 -9.60
N THR A 141 10.52 8.55 -9.06
CA THR A 141 10.23 9.99 -9.15
C THR A 141 10.66 10.75 -7.90
N GLY A 142 11.11 10.02 -6.87
CA GLY A 142 11.63 10.47 -5.59
C GLY A 142 12.51 9.39 -4.97
N ALA A 143 12.77 9.50 -3.67
CA ALA A 143 13.58 8.51 -2.94
C ALA A 143 12.91 7.12 -2.86
N SER A 144 11.58 7.11 -2.84
CA SER A 144 10.75 5.90 -2.74
C SER A 144 9.36 6.12 -3.33
N ASP A 145 9.31 6.75 -4.49
CA ASP A 145 8.07 7.02 -5.21
C ASP A 145 8.18 6.50 -6.64
N VAL A 146 7.09 5.93 -7.14
CA VAL A 146 6.90 5.55 -8.54
C VAL A 146 5.56 6.09 -9.03
N LEU A 147 5.36 6.08 -10.35
CA LEU A 147 4.05 6.28 -10.94
C LEU A 147 3.46 4.91 -11.28
N ASP A 148 2.17 4.74 -11.03
CA ASP A 148 1.42 3.62 -11.53
C ASP A 148 1.13 3.77 -13.04
N PRO A 149 0.50 2.79 -13.72
CA PRO A 149 0.24 2.85 -15.15
C PRO A 149 -0.60 4.05 -15.61
N ASP A 150 -1.45 4.60 -14.73
CA ASP A 150 -2.28 5.77 -14.99
C ASP A 150 -1.62 7.10 -14.57
N GLY A 151 -0.40 7.02 -14.03
CA GLY A 151 0.38 8.18 -13.62
C GLY A 151 0.10 8.65 -12.19
N PHE A 152 -0.63 7.89 -11.37
CA PHE A 152 -0.81 8.20 -9.96
C PHE A 152 0.48 7.95 -9.19
N ARG A 153 0.83 8.89 -8.31
CA ARG A 153 2.02 8.77 -7.47
C ARG A 153 1.78 7.79 -6.33
N VAL A 154 2.65 6.80 -6.26
CA VAL A 154 2.69 5.78 -5.21
C VAL A 154 3.97 5.95 -4.43
N GLN A 155 3.87 6.21 -3.14
CA GLN A 155 5.01 6.23 -2.23
C GLN A 155 5.10 4.89 -1.49
N PHE A 156 6.30 4.45 -1.14
CA PHE A 156 6.50 3.21 -0.40
C PHE A 156 7.71 3.30 0.53
N GLY A 157 7.72 2.52 1.61
CA GLY A 157 8.80 2.55 2.59
C GLY A 157 8.50 1.77 3.85
N GLY A 158 9.26 2.01 4.91
CA GLY A 158 9.05 1.42 6.23
C GLY A 158 7.94 2.11 7.05
N TYR A 159 7.83 1.73 8.31
CA TYR A 159 6.83 2.28 9.25
C TYR A 159 6.95 3.78 9.51
N LYS A 160 8.18 4.29 9.48
CA LYS A 160 8.47 5.73 9.70
C LYS A 160 8.65 6.39 8.34
N GLN A 161 7.61 7.03 7.86
CA GLN A 161 7.66 7.89 6.66
C GLN A 161 7.21 9.29 7.03
#